data_09cbba9084c3810fab181a4183385af4
#
_entry.id   09cbba9084c3810fab181a4183385af4
#
_cell.length_a   1.000
_cell.length_b   1.000
_cell.length_c   1.000
_cell.angle_alpha   90.00
_cell.angle_beta   90.00
_cell.angle_gamma   90.00
#
_symmetry.space_group_name_H-M   'P 1'
#
loop_
_entity.id
_entity.type
_entity.pdbx_description
1 polymer ?
#
loop_
_entity_poly.entity_id
_entity_poly.type
_entity_poly.pdbx_seq_one_letter_code
_entity_poly.pdbx_strand_id
1 'polypeptide(L)'
;LMMKGMTAQYLFRQVYPLEGGETILYHAAAGGVGLIACQWARAMGVTMIGTVSSDEKAEIARANGCAHTIVTSRENIVERVKEITDGKGVPVVYDSVGKDTLEASLDCLQPRGSLVSNGTSSGPVIIDTQLLAVKGSIWVTRPAMFHYIQPRTHMLQMARELFDHVLGGRITSEPRQIFALSEAASAHRALEARQTVGATVLVP
;
A
#
# COMPACT_ATOMS: atom_id res chain seq x y z
N LEU A 1 -10.66 -8.45 7.46
CA LEU A 1 -9.35 -8.24 8.08
C LEU A 1 -8.28 -9.18 7.52
N MET A 2 -8.47 -10.51 7.57
CA MET A 2 -7.44 -11.53 7.29
C MET A 2 -6.65 -11.30 5.99
N MET A 3 -7.30 -11.33 4.83
CA MET A 3 -6.62 -11.21 3.54
C MET A 3 -5.84 -9.88 3.43
N LYS A 4 -6.47 -8.76 3.80
CA LYS A 4 -5.85 -7.43 3.72
C LYS A 4 -4.70 -7.26 4.72
N GLY A 5 -4.86 -7.77 5.95
CA GLY A 5 -3.82 -7.73 6.98
C GLY A 5 -2.62 -8.62 6.65
N MET A 6 -2.86 -9.84 6.19
CA MET A 6 -1.79 -10.71 5.71
C MET A 6 -1.10 -10.15 4.46
N THR A 7 -1.82 -9.37 3.64
CA THR A 7 -1.18 -8.66 2.52
C THR A 7 -0.18 -7.63 3.03
N ALA A 8 -0.54 -6.80 3.99
CA ALA A 8 0.39 -5.85 4.59
C ALA A 8 1.58 -6.58 5.26
N GLN A 9 1.30 -7.69 5.97
CA GLN A 9 2.33 -8.49 6.63
C GLN A 9 3.38 -9.01 5.65
N TYR A 10 2.99 -9.74 4.60
CA TYR A 10 4.00 -10.31 3.71
C TYR A 10 4.74 -9.24 2.91
N LEU A 11 4.09 -8.13 2.55
CA LEU A 11 4.73 -7.02 1.88
C LEU A 11 5.84 -6.41 2.74
N PHE A 12 5.59 -6.19 4.03
CA PHE A 12 6.48 -5.49 4.94
C PHE A 12 7.50 -6.39 5.65
N ARG A 13 7.23 -7.70 5.71
CA ARG A 13 8.09 -8.63 6.44
C ARG A 13 8.87 -9.60 5.55
N GLN A 14 8.37 -9.87 4.33
CA GLN A 14 8.91 -10.93 3.50
C GLN A 14 9.34 -10.47 2.10
N VAL A 15 8.57 -9.57 1.46
CA VAL A 15 8.93 -9.03 0.13
C VAL A 15 10.06 -8.02 0.24
N TYR A 16 9.87 -7.04 1.10
CA TYR A 16 10.88 -6.07 1.49
C TYR A 16 10.79 -5.94 3.01
N PRO A 17 11.67 -6.60 3.76
CA PRO A 17 11.68 -6.53 5.23
C PRO A 17 11.99 -5.11 5.68
N LEU A 18 10.95 -4.39 6.11
CA LEU A 18 11.08 -3.02 6.57
C LEU A 18 11.75 -2.96 7.94
N GLU A 19 12.62 -1.96 8.09
CA GLU A 19 13.26 -1.61 9.36
C GLU A 19 12.75 -0.28 9.90
N GLY A 20 12.75 -0.12 11.22
CA GLY A 20 12.36 1.14 11.86
C GLY A 20 13.27 2.28 11.40
N GLY A 21 12.67 3.45 11.14
CA GLY A 21 13.38 4.64 10.65
C GLY A 21 13.40 4.78 9.12
N GLU A 22 13.04 3.75 8.35
CA GLU A 22 12.92 3.87 6.90
C GLU A 22 11.74 4.77 6.49
N THR A 23 11.90 5.47 5.36
CA THR A 23 10.83 6.22 4.71
C THR A 23 10.43 5.50 3.43
N ILE A 24 9.14 5.21 3.26
CA ILE A 24 8.61 4.42 2.13
C ILE A 24 7.51 5.16 1.39
N LEU A 25 7.29 4.82 0.11
CA LEU A 25 6.13 5.27 -0.66
C LEU A 25 5.11 4.13 -0.79
N TYR A 26 3.84 4.43 -0.51
CA TYR A 26 2.74 3.48 -0.62
C TYR A 26 1.57 4.08 -1.41
N HIS A 27 1.26 3.52 -2.57
CA HIS A 27 0.13 4.00 -3.38
C HIS A 27 -1.22 3.52 -2.84
N ALA A 28 -2.26 4.36 -3.01
CA ALA A 28 -3.62 4.10 -2.54
C ALA A 28 -3.70 3.85 -1.01
N ALA A 29 -3.05 4.70 -0.22
CA ALA A 29 -2.93 4.57 1.23
C ALA A 29 -4.29 4.56 1.98
N ALA A 30 -5.34 5.15 1.43
CA ALA A 30 -6.70 5.10 1.99
C ALA A 30 -7.52 3.86 1.55
N GLY A 31 -6.93 2.95 0.78
CA GLY A 31 -7.55 1.69 0.38
C GLY A 31 -7.61 0.67 1.51
N GLY A 32 -8.28 -0.47 1.25
CA GLY A 32 -8.51 -1.48 2.27
C GLY A 32 -7.25 -2.13 2.84
N VAL A 33 -6.20 -2.34 2.02
CA VAL A 33 -4.87 -2.76 2.51
C VAL A 33 -4.11 -1.54 3.04
N GLY A 34 -4.21 -0.39 2.36
CA GLY A 34 -3.48 0.83 2.69
C GLY A 34 -3.71 1.31 4.12
N LEU A 35 -4.95 1.33 4.61
CA LEU A 35 -5.24 1.74 6.00
C LEU A 35 -4.62 0.81 7.05
N ILE A 36 -4.57 -0.49 6.78
CA ILE A 36 -3.87 -1.44 7.66
C ILE A 36 -2.36 -1.23 7.55
N ALA A 37 -1.84 -1.02 6.33
CA ALA A 37 -0.44 -0.74 6.08
C ALA A 37 0.04 0.54 6.79
N CYS A 38 -0.75 1.62 6.79
CA CYS A 38 -0.44 2.85 7.52
C CYS A 38 -0.25 2.59 9.02
N GLN A 39 -1.18 1.85 9.63
CA GLN A 39 -1.12 1.51 11.05
C GLN A 39 0.07 0.60 11.36
N TRP A 40 0.33 -0.37 10.50
CA TRP A 40 1.45 -1.31 10.67
C TRP A 40 2.80 -0.61 10.54
N ALA A 41 2.98 0.23 9.50
CA ALA A 41 4.20 1.03 9.31
C ALA A 41 4.46 1.93 10.54
N ARG A 42 3.44 2.62 11.05
CA ARG A 42 3.53 3.40 12.28
C ARG A 42 3.98 2.54 13.47
N ALA A 43 3.40 1.35 13.64
CA ALA A 43 3.75 0.43 14.71
C ALA A 43 5.19 -0.09 14.61
N MET A 44 5.76 -0.11 13.41
CA MET A 44 7.16 -0.48 13.13
C MET A 44 8.14 0.70 13.23
N GLY A 45 7.66 1.93 13.43
CA GLY A 45 8.50 3.12 13.38
C GLY A 45 8.96 3.50 11.97
N VAL A 46 8.20 3.09 10.94
CA VAL A 46 8.46 3.40 9.53
C VAL A 46 7.67 4.64 9.13
N THR A 47 8.32 5.57 8.44
CA THR A 47 7.70 6.78 7.91
C THR A 47 7.05 6.47 6.56
N MET A 48 5.70 6.43 6.52
CA MET A 48 4.98 6.18 5.27
C MET A 48 4.58 7.48 4.58
N ILE A 49 4.97 7.62 3.33
CA ILE A 49 4.41 8.58 2.37
C ILE A 49 3.30 7.86 1.61
N GLY A 50 2.06 8.31 1.75
CA GLY A 50 0.91 7.66 1.13
C GLY A 50 0.29 8.50 0.02
N THR A 51 0.03 7.92 -1.16
CA THR A 51 -0.75 8.63 -2.19
C THR A 51 -2.24 8.37 -2.03
N VAL A 52 -3.03 9.39 -2.26
CA VAL A 52 -4.50 9.38 -2.18
C VAL A 52 -5.11 10.24 -3.28
N SER A 53 -6.40 10.06 -3.57
CA SER A 53 -7.07 10.78 -4.66
C SER A 53 -7.81 12.06 -4.22
N SER A 54 -7.96 12.32 -2.91
CA SER A 54 -8.67 13.49 -2.38
C SER A 54 -8.17 13.88 -1.00
N ASP A 55 -8.48 15.13 -0.59
CA ASP A 55 -8.13 15.64 0.75
C ASP A 55 -8.82 14.84 1.86
N GLU A 56 -10.08 14.44 1.68
CA GLU A 56 -10.80 13.58 2.63
C GLU A 56 -10.06 12.26 2.86
N LYS A 57 -9.61 11.63 1.78
CA LYS A 57 -8.82 10.38 1.87
C LYS A 57 -7.44 10.61 2.52
N ALA A 58 -6.86 11.79 2.34
CA ALA A 58 -5.62 12.16 2.99
C ALA A 58 -5.79 12.26 4.52
N GLU A 59 -6.87 12.87 4.99
CA GLU A 59 -7.18 12.93 6.42
C GLU A 59 -7.38 11.55 7.02
N ILE A 60 -8.12 10.68 6.32
CA ILE A 60 -8.34 9.31 6.75
C ILE A 60 -7.03 8.53 6.82
N ALA A 61 -6.15 8.66 5.83
CA ALA A 61 -4.85 7.98 5.83
C ALA A 61 -3.97 8.48 6.99
N ARG A 62 -3.91 9.80 7.23
CA ARG A 62 -3.17 10.40 8.35
C ARG A 62 -3.71 9.92 9.71
N ALA A 63 -5.01 9.91 9.89
CA ALA A 63 -5.64 9.39 11.12
C ALA A 63 -5.28 7.92 11.39
N ASN A 64 -4.99 7.15 10.34
CA ASN A 64 -4.52 5.76 10.42
C ASN A 64 -2.99 5.62 10.51
N GLY A 65 -2.22 6.70 10.60
CA GLY A 65 -0.79 6.65 10.84
C GLY A 65 0.10 6.85 9.61
N CYS A 66 -0.48 7.25 8.47
CA CYS A 66 0.31 7.73 7.33
C CYS A 66 0.99 9.05 7.72
N ALA A 67 2.32 9.11 7.69
CA ALA A 67 3.07 10.28 8.15
C ALA A 67 2.93 11.46 7.18
N HIS A 68 3.00 11.18 5.88
CA HIS A 68 2.84 12.17 4.82
C HIS A 68 1.83 11.67 3.79
N THR A 69 0.99 12.57 3.29
CA THR A 69 0.03 12.23 2.24
C THR A 69 0.25 13.12 1.02
N ILE A 70 0.14 12.52 -0.17
CA ILE A 70 0.22 13.20 -1.45
C ILE A 70 -1.13 13.05 -2.15
N VAL A 71 -1.82 14.16 -2.41
CA VAL A 71 -3.11 14.17 -3.11
C VAL A 71 -2.86 14.25 -4.60
N THR A 72 -2.93 13.11 -5.28
CA THR A 72 -2.52 12.95 -6.69
C THR A 72 -3.31 13.77 -7.70
N SER A 73 -4.48 14.32 -7.32
CA SER A 73 -5.27 15.21 -8.18
C SER A 73 -4.69 16.62 -8.30
N ARG A 74 -3.76 17.02 -7.43
CA ARG A 74 -3.19 18.38 -7.38
C ARG A 74 -1.70 18.45 -7.06
N GLU A 75 -1.08 17.35 -6.67
CA GLU A 75 0.34 17.30 -6.28
C GLU A 75 1.11 16.34 -7.19
N ASN A 76 2.33 16.73 -7.54
CA ASN A 76 3.26 15.86 -8.24
C ASN A 76 3.92 14.88 -7.24
N ILE A 77 3.76 13.59 -7.49
CA ILE A 77 4.25 12.54 -6.58
C ILE A 77 5.77 12.62 -6.42
N VAL A 78 6.50 12.77 -7.54
CA VAL A 78 7.97 12.74 -7.55
C VAL A 78 8.55 13.94 -6.82
N GLU A 79 8.03 15.14 -7.09
CA GLU A 79 8.45 16.37 -6.43
C GLU A 79 8.23 16.30 -4.92
N ARG A 80 7.03 15.85 -4.50
CA ARG A 80 6.70 15.74 -3.09
C ARG A 80 7.54 14.68 -2.36
N VAL A 81 7.81 13.54 -2.99
CA VAL A 81 8.70 12.52 -2.40
C VAL A 81 10.10 13.07 -2.26
N LYS A 82 10.64 13.75 -3.27
CA LYS A 82 11.97 14.38 -3.19
C LYS A 82 12.05 15.46 -2.12
N GLU A 83 11.01 16.27 -1.97
CA GLU A 83 10.94 17.27 -0.91
C GLU A 83 10.98 16.62 0.49
N ILE A 84 10.18 15.57 0.72
CA ILE A 84 10.11 14.86 2.01
C ILE A 84 11.40 14.12 2.34
N THR A 85 12.13 13.66 1.31
CA THR A 85 13.33 12.83 1.46
C THR A 85 14.65 13.58 1.22
N ASP A 86 14.63 14.91 1.17
CA ASP A 86 15.80 15.75 0.84
C ASP A 86 16.50 15.32 -0.44
N GLY A 87 15.72 14.98 -1.47
CA GLY A 87 16.19 14.55 -2.79
C GLY A 87 16.67 13.10 -2.88
N LYS A 88 16.72 12.36 -1.79
CA LYS A 88 17.27 10.98 -1.76
C LYS A 88 16.37 9.93 -2.41
N GLY A 89 15.05 10.16 -2.42
CA GLY A 89 14.06 9.15 -2.77
C GLY A 89 13.85 8.12 -1.66
N VAL A 90 13.10 7.06 -1.98
CA VAL A 90 12.73 6.02 -1.02
C VAL A 90 13.37 4.66 -1.38
N PRO A 91 13.70 3.81 -0.40
CA PRO A 91 14.26 2.47 -0.66
C PRO A 91 13.24 1.52 -1.28
N VAL A 92 11.95 1.73 -1.03
CA VAL A 92 10.89 0.86 -1.56
C VAL A 92 9.62 1.65 -1.88
N VAL A 93 9.00 1.30 -3.01
CA VAL A 93 7.66 1.74 -3.41
C VAL A 93 6.73 0.53 -3.48
N TYR A 94 5.61 0.60 -2.76
CA TYR A 94 4.52 -0.38 -2.86
C TYR A 94 3.44 0.17 -3.79
N ASP A 95 3.28 -0.44 -4.95
CA ASP A 95 2.39 0.04 -6.01
C ASP A 95 1.27 -0.97 -6.29
N SER A 96 0.05 -0.61 -5.89
CA SER A 96 -1.18 -1.36 -6.18
C SER A 96 -1.98 -0.77 -7.34
N VAL A 97 -1.53 0.35 -7.91
CA VAL A 97 -2.21 1.06 -9.01
C VAL A 97 -1.75 0.53 -10.37
N GLY A 98 -0.45 0.51 -10.61
CA GLY A 98 0.14 -0.12 -11.79
C GLY A 98 0.44 0.88 -12.91
N LYS A 99 -0.19 0.72 -14.09
CA LYS A 99 0.14 1.46 -15.31
C LYS A 99 0.29 2.98 -15.09
N ASP A 100 -0.66 3.60 -14.40
CA ASP A 100 -0.73 5.06 -14.26
C ASP A 100 0.33 5.62 -13.29
N THR A 101 0.91 4.79 -12.43
CA THR A 101 1.87 5.20 -11.39
C THR A 101 3.28 4.69 -11.62
N LEU A 102 3.48 3.80 -12.60
CA LEU A 102 4.77 3.12 -12.83
C LEU A 102 5.94 4.09 -12.94
N GLU A 103 5.83 5.10 -13.80
CA GLU A 103 6.93 6.04 -14.05
C GLU A 103 7.25 6.85 -12.79
N ALA A 104 6.23 7.41 -12.15
CA ALA A 104 6.40 8.14 -10.89
C ALA A 104 6.97 7.24 -9.78
N SER A 105 6.54 5.98 -9.70
CA SER A 105 7.07 5.00 -8.75
C SER A 105 8.57 4.78 -8.94
N LEU A 106 9.03 4.62 -10.19
CA LEU A 106 10.45 4.44 -10.50
C LEU A 106 11.27 5.70 -10.19
N ASP A 107 10.71 6.90 -10.46
CA ASP A 107 11.38 8.19 -10.22
C ASP A 107 11.45 8.58 -8.73
N CYS A 108 10.63 7.97 -7.89
CA CYS A 108 10.67 8.14 -6.45
C CYS A 108 11.71 7.25 -5.76
N LEU A 109 12.21 6.21 -6.44
CA LEU A 109 13.16 5.27 -5.84
C LEU A 109 14.57 5.86 -5.80
N GLN A 110 15.28 5.58 -4.70
CA GLN A 110 16.72 5.76 -4.63
C GLN A 110 17.43 4.71 -5.51
N PRO A 111 18.70 4.91 -5.90
CA PRO A 111 19.49 3.89 -6.58
C PRO A 111 19.45 2.56 -5.82
N ARG A 112 19.25 1.45 -6.54
CA ARG A 112 19.09 0.09 -6.01
C ARG A 112 17.85 -0.11 -5.14
N GLY A 113 16.87 0.81 -5.22
CA GLY A 113 15.57 0.68 -4.57
C GLY A 113 14.69 -0.42 -5.18
N SER A 114 13.58 -0.72 -4.53
CA SER A 114 12.68 -1.81 -4.89
C SER A 114 11.30 -1.31 -5.25
N LEU A 115 10.81 -1.63 -6.46
CA LEU A 115 9.42 -1.49 -6.84
C LEU A 115 8.66 -2.79 -6.55
N VAL A 116 7.75 -2.75 -5.60
CA VAL A 116 6.86 -3.85 -5.26
C VAL A 116 5.51 -3.60 -5.91
N SER A 117 5.30 -4.17 -7.12
CA SER A 117 4.03 -4.07 -7.85
C SER A 117 3.03 -5.08 -7.28
N ASN A 118 2.24 -4.67 -6.30
CA ASN A 118 1.31 -5.55 -5.59
C ASN A 118 -0.16 -5.45 -6.06
N GLY A 119 -0.41 -4.68 -7.13
CA GLY A 119 -1.73 -4.53 -7.76
C GLY A 119 -1.63 -3.95 -9.17
N THR A 120 -2.77 -3.88 -9.88
CA THR A 120 -2.86 -3.38 -11.25
C THR A 120 -4.22 -2.72 -11.49
N SER A 121 -4.69 -1.89 -10.55
CA SER A 121 -6.03 -1.29 -10.64
C SER A 121 -6.21 -0.33 -11.83
N SER A 122 -5.13 0.23 -12.38
CA SER A 122 -5.15 1.07 -13.60
C SER A 122 -4.70 0.32 -14.86
N GLY A 123 -4.36 -0.96 -14.74
CA GLY A 123 -3.88 -1.80 -15.84
C GLY A 123 -2.52 -2.44 -15.57
N PRO A 124 -2.10 -3.36 -16.45
CA PRO A 124 -0.87 -4.13 -16.29
C PRO A 124 0.36 -3.23 -16.38
N VAL A 125 1.39 -3.61 -15.62
CA VAL A 125 2.71 -3.00 -15.65
C VAL A 125 3.57 -3.74 -16.67
N ILE A 126 4.12 -3.00 -17.63
CA ILE A 126 5.10 -3.49 -18.60
C ILE A 126 6.36 -2.65 -18.43
N ILE A 127 7.50 -3.30 -18.21
CA ILE A 127 8.77 -2.63 -17.93
C ILE A 127 9.84 -3.08 -18.92
N ASP A 128 10.48 -2.12 -19.55
CA ASP A 128 11.75 -2.36 -20.23
C ASP A 128 12.85 -2.50 -19.16
N THR A 129 13.58 -3.58 -19.21
CA THR A 129 14.66 -3.84 -18.24
C THR A 129 15.81 -2.83 -18.36
N GLN A 130 16.03 -2.23 -19.53
CA GLN A 130 17.02 -1.16 -19.66
C GLN A 130 16.63 0.10 -18.86
N LEU A 131 15.34 0.38 -18.77
CA LEU A 131 14.83 1.48 -17.94
C LEU A 131 15.24 1.29 -16.47
N LEU A 132 15.22 0.08 -15.97
CA LEU A 132 15.61 -0.22 -14.58
C LEU A 132 17.08 0.13 -14.31
N ALA A 133 17.96 -0.13 -15.28
CA ALA A 133 19.38 0.23 -15.18
C ALA A 133 19.56 1.75 -15.16
N VAL A 134 18.89 2.47 -16.09
CA VAL A 134 18.94 3.94 -16.20
C VAL A 134 18.38 4.62 -14.95
N LYS A 135 17.31 4.10 -14.37
CA LYS A 135 16.67 4.62 -13.14
C LYS A 135 17.44 4.29 -11.86
N GLY A 136 18.59 3.63 -11.94
CA GLY A 136 19.46 3.39 -10.79
C GLY A 136 19.55 1.92 -10.35
N SER A 137 19.50 0.97 -11.28
CA SER A 137 19.57 -0.48 -11.01
C SER A 137 18.46 -0.97 -10.09
N ILE A 138 17.24 -0.62 -10.42
CA ILE A 138 16.03 -0.88 -9.61
C ILE A 138 15.68 -2.37 -9.60
N TRP A 139 15.30 -2.87 -8.43
CA TRP A 139 14.68 -4.18 -8.28
C TRP A 139 13.18 -4.08 -8.50
N VAL A 140 12.62 -5.03 -9.26
CA VAL A 140 11.16 -5.09 -9.47
C VAL A 140 10.66 -6.47 -9.11
N THR A 141 9.60 -6.52 -8.31
CA THR A 141 8.92 -7.77 -7.99
C THR A 141 7.40 -7.62 -8.12
N ARG A 142 6.75 -8.71 -8.55
CA ARG A 142 5.29 -8.84 -8.61
C ARG A 142 4.87 -9.98 -7.67
N PRO A 143 4.77 -9.71 -6.36
CA PRO A 143 4.46 -10.74 -5.39
C PRO A 143 2.99 -11.15 -5.46
N ALA A 144 2.73 -12.43 -5.18
CA ALA A 144 1.39 -12.97 -5.00
C ALA A 144 1.31 -13.68 -3.65
N MET A 145 0.36 -13.27 -2.81
CA MET A 145 0.21 -13.77 -1.44
C MET A 145 0.21 -15.30 -1.34
N PHE A 146 -0.33 -16.00 -2.35
CA PHE A 146 -0.37 -17.47 -2.36
C PHE A 146 1.00 -18.14 -2.24
N HIS A 147 2.07 -17.49 -2.69
CA HIS A 147 3.44 -18.01 -2.56
C HIS A 147 4.01 -17.79 -1.16
N TYR A 148 3.49 -16.82 -0.41
CA TYR A 148 3.98 -16.44 0.92
C TYR A 148 3.24 -17.12 2.08
N ILE A 149 2.02 -17.64 1.82
CA ILE A 149 1.22 -18.35 2.83
C ILE A 149 1.46 -19.87 2.84
N GLN A 150 2.37 -20.38 2.03
CA GLN A 150 2.76 -21.79 2.02
C GLN A 150 4.14 -21.96 2.65
N PRO A 151 4.34 -22.99 3.49
CA PRO A 151 3.37 -23.96 3.99
C PRO A 151 2.37 -23.35 5.01
N ARG A 152 1.36 -24.12 5.43
CA ARG A 152 0.34 -23.68 6.40
C ARG A 152 0.92 -23.04 7.68
N THR A 153 2.08 -23.50 8.12
CA THR A 153 2.79 -22.96 9.27
C THR A 153 3.13 -21.48 9.09
N HIS A 154 3.56 -21.07 7.89
CA HIS A 154 3.81 -19.68 7.54
C HIS A 154 2.51 -18.85 7.62
N MET A 155 1.44 -19.34 7.02
CA MET A 155 0.14 -18.66 7.08
C MET A 155 -0.32 -18.44 8.54
N LEU A 156 -0.15 -19.45 9.41
CA LEU A 156 -0.51 -19.34 10.81
C LEU A 156 0.37 -18.33 11.55
N GLN A 157 1.66 -18.27 11.23
CA GLN A 157 2.59 -17.28 11.81
C GLN A 157 2.21 -15.86 11.40
N MET A 158 1.94 -15.63 10.12
CA MET A 158 1.48 -14.33 9.61
C MET A 158 0.17 -13.90 10.27
N ALA A 159 -0.78 -14.85 10.41
CA ALA A 159 -2.06 -14.58 11.06
C ALA A 159 -1.87 -14.24 12.55
N ARG A 160 -0.99 -14.94 13.25
CA ARG A 160 -0.68 -14.64 14.67
C ARG A 160 -0.11 -13.23 14.80
N GLU A 161 0.91 -12.85 14.00
CA GLU A 161 1.46 -11.50 14.05
C GLU A 161 0.39 -10.43 13.80
N LEU A 162 -0.48 -10.65 12.80
CA LEU A 162 -1.60 -9.75 12.55
C LEU A 162 -2.54 -9.63 13.77
N PHE A 163 -2.93 -10.76 14.37
CA PHE A 163 -3.83 -10.73 15.52
C PHE A 163 -3.17 -10.16 16.77
N ASP A 164 -1.87 -10.35 16.97
CA ASP A 164 -1.12 -9.71 18.06
C ASP A 164 -1.12 -8.17 17.92
N HIS A 165 -1.05 -7.65 16.69
CA HIS A 165 -1.22 -6.22 16.43
C HIS A 165 -2.65 -5.74 16.69
N VAL A 166 -3.66 -6.54 16.34
CA VAL A 166 -5.07 -6.20 16.59
C VAL A 166 -5.39 -6.23 18.08
N LEU A 167 -5.02 -7.30 18.79
CA LEU A 167 -5.25 -7.44 20.23
C LEU A 167 -4.49 -6.38 21.04
N GLY A 168 -3.31 -5.98 20.56
CA GLY A 168 -2.52 -4.89 21.13
C GLY A 168 -3.01 -3.48 20.76
N GLY A 169 -4.13 -3.35 20.05
CA GLY A 169 -4.70 -2.06 19.66
C GLY A 169 -3.86 -1.27 18.64
N ARG A 170 -2.83 -1.87 18.05
CA ARG A 170 -1.97 -1.22 17.05
C ARG A 170 -2.59 -1.20 15.66
N ILE A 171 -3.47 -2.16 15.37
CA ILE A 171 -4.23 -2.24 14.11
C ILE A 171 -5.71 -2.38 14.46
N THR A 172 -6.51 -1.51 13.89
CA THR A 172 -7.98 -1.59 13.91
C THR A 172 -8.49 -1.73 12.47
N SER A 173 -9.60 -2.41 12.28
CA SER A 173 -10.23 -2.58 10.96
C SER A 173 -11.74 -2.48 11.11
N GLU A 174 -12.25 -1.28 10.88
CA GLU A 174 -13.68 -1.02 10.86
C GLU A 174 -14.18 -0.93 9.43
N PRO A 175 -15.32 -1.56 9.08
CA PRO A 175 -15.97 -1.36 7.79
C PRO A 175 -16.41 0.10 7.66
N ARG A 176 -16.01 0.77 6.59
CA ARG A 176 -16.41 2.17 6.34
C ARG A 176 -17.61 2.29 5.41
N GLN A 177 -17.87 1.25 4.61
CA GLN A 177 -19.07 1.14 3.77
C GLN A 177 -19.72 -0.20 4.04
N ILE A 178 -21.01 -0.16 4.35
CA ILE A 178 -21.86 -1.33 4.57
C ILE A 178 -23.01 -1.24 3.57
N PHE A 179 -23.19 -2.28 2.77
CA PHE A 179 -24.30 -2.43 1.84
C PHE A 179 -25.09 -3.68 2.19
N ALA A 180 -26.38 -3.69 1.91
CA ALA A 180 -27.13 -4.94 1.92
C ALA A 180 -26.60 -5.90 0.83
N LEU A 181 -26.66 -7.21 1.06
CA LEU A 181 -26.20 -8.19 0.06
C LEU A 181 -26.96 -8.04 -1.28
N SER A 182 -28.24 -7.67 -1.21
CA SER A 182 -29.07 -7.34 -2.38
C SER A 182 -28.56 -6.16 -3.20
N GLU A 183 -27.73 -5.28 -2.59
CA GLU A 183 -27.13 -4.09 -3.21
C GLU A 183 -25.69 -4.32 -3.70
N ALA A 184 -25.25 -5.57 -3.81
CA ALA A 184 -23.89 -5.92 -4.22
C ALA A 184 -23.45 -5.21 -5.53
N ALA A 185 -24.35 -5.06 -6.51
CA ALA A 185 -24.07 -4.34 -7.74
C ALA A 185 -23.75 -2.85 -7.50
N SER A 186 -24.38 -2.21 -6.52
CA SER A 186 -24.10 -0.81 -6.15
C SER A 186 -22.75 -0.70 -5.42
N ALA A 187 -22.44 -1.66 -4.55
CA ALA A 187 -21.14 -1.75 -3.88
C ALA A 187 -20.00 -1.92 -4.89
N HIS A 188 -20.16 -2.77 -5.92
CA HIS A 188 -19.19 -2.93 -6.99
C HIS A 188 -18.99 -1.65 -7.80
N ARG A 189 -20.09 -0.98 -8.22
CA ARG A 189 -20.00 0.31 -8.93
C ARG A 189 -19.26 1.37 -8.12
N ALA A 190 -19.53 1.49 -6.82
CA ALA A 190 -18.84 2.43 -5.94
C ALA A 190 -17.33 2.12 -5.83
N LEU A 191 -16.97 0.83 -5.78
CA LEU A 191 -15.58 0.38 -5.74
C LEU A 191 -14.85 0.71 -7.06
N GLU A 192 -15.45 0.40 -8.20
CA GLU A 192 -14.91 0.68 -9.54
C GLU A 192 -14.77 2.19 -9.79
N ALA A 193 -15.73 2.99 -9.31
CA ALA A 193 -15.70 4.45 -9.36
C ALA A 193 -14.70 5.07 -8.36
N ARG A 194 -13.94 4.26 -7.60
CA ARG A 194 -12.96 4.73 -6.58
C ARG A 194 -13.58 5.61 -5.47
N GLN A 195 -14.88 5.46 -5.22
CA GLN A 195 -15.64 6.22 -4.21
C GLN A 195 -15.53 5.60 -2.80
N THR A 196 -14.96 4.40 -2.70
CA THR A 196 -14.82 3.69 -1.42
C THR A 196 -13.52 4.03 -0.69
N VAL A 197 -13.54 3.87 0.63
CA VAL A 197 -12.39 4.03 1.54
C VAL A 197 -12.33 2.81 2.46
N GLY A 198 -11.14 2.24 2.64
CA GLY A 198 -10.96 1.10 3.54
C GLY A 198 -11.69 -0.17 3.07
N ALA A 199 -12.42 -0.82 3.95
CA ALA A 199 -13.15 -2.06 3.66
C ALA A 199 -14.63 -1.79 3.38
N THR A 200 -15.14 -2.37 2.29
CA THR A 200 -16.57 -2.49 1.99
C THR A 200 -17.07 -3.85 2.44
N VAL A 201 -18.21 -3.91 3.11
CA VAL A 201 -18.84 -5.13 3.61
C VAL A 201 -20.26 -5.24 3.07
N LEU A 202 -20.64 -6.44 2.66
CA LEU A 202 -22.01 -6.80 2.32
C LEU A 202 -22.61 -7.57 3.51
N VAL A 203 -23.80 -7.18 3.93
CA VAL A 203 -24.52 -7.85 5.03
C VAL A 203 -25.80 -8.49 4.47
N PRO A 204 -26.19 -9.70 4.95
CA PRO A 204 -27.44 -10.38 4.55
C PRO A 204 -28.68 -9.55 4.89
#